data_4ee8436c5789de438d07e1045552c318
#
_entry.id   4ee8436c5789de438d07e1045552c318
#
_cell.length_a   1.000
_cell.length_b   1.000
_cell.length_c   1.000
_cell.angle_alpha   90.00
_cell.angle_beta   90.00
_cell.angle_gamma   90.00
#
_symmetry.space_group_name_H-M   'P 1'
#
loop_
_entity.id
_entity.type
_entity.pdbx_description
1 polymer ?
#
loop_
_entity_poly.entity_id
_entity_poly.type
_entity_poly.pdbx_seq_one_letter_code
_entity_poly.pdbx_strand_id
1 'polypeptide(L)'
;MRVAPMSSRFLEACRRRPTDVRPVWFMRQAGRYLKQYRDIRAKHGILDICKQPELAAAVTLQPVEILDVDAAIIFADLLLPVEPMGLKLKFVSGEGPVIGNPVRTSEDVDALSISNTDDLGYVGDAIRQVVGALAGKVPVIGFVGAPFTLASYMIEGGASKTFLRTKQMMYSNETLWRRLMGKIVDVLGPFGMLQVAAGARAIQVFDSWVGALGPDDYVRFVAPYSRALIERLRSTGVPVIHFGTGAAGFFRELHAAGGDVMGVDWRVNIDQAWMDISYRSAIQGNLDPAALLAPLPELKMRIHELLKRTGARPGHIFNLGHGILPETPVDHVKAAVEMVREFRP
;
A
#
# COMPACT_ATOMS: atom_id res chain seq x y z
N MET A 1 9.95 -13.91 -21.96
CA MET A 1 9.56 -15.22 -21.40
C MET A 1 8.29 -15.01 -20.58
N ARG A 2 7.16 -15.64 -20.94
CA ARG A 2 5.96 -15.63 -20.08
C ARG A 2 6.24 -16.56 -18.90
N VAL A 3 6.39 -15.99 -17.70
CA VAL A 3 6.51 -16.76 -16.46
C VAL A 3 5.20 -17.55 -16.28
N ALA A 4 5.30 -18.86 -16.04
CA ALA A 4 4.15 -19.69 -15.78
C ALA A 4 3.27 -19.10 -14.65
N PRO A 5 1.94 -19.15 -14.76
CA PRO A 5 1.07 -18.57 -13.75
C PRO A 5 1.27 -19.34 -12.44
N MET A 6 1.84 -18.67 -11.43
CA MET A 6 1.82 -19.17 -10.06
C MET A 6 0.37 -19.11 -9.59
N SER A 7 -0.22 -20.27 -9.34
CA SER A 7 -1.53 -20.36 -8.69
C SER A 7 -1.33 -20.07 -7.21
N SER A 8 -1.85 -18.94 -6.74
CA SER A 8 -1.89 -18.63 -5.31
C SER A 8 -3.27 -18.10 -4.97
N ARG A 9 -3.80 -18.48 -3.80
CA ARG A 9 -5.13 -18.03 -3.35
C ARG A 9 -5.24 -16.51 -3.31
N PHE A 10 -4.16 -15.80 -2.99
CA PHE A 10 -4.13 -14.34 -3.05
C PHE A 10 -4.36 -13.81 -4.47
N LEU A 11 -3.64 -14.31 -5.47
CA LEU A 11 -3.81 -13.88 -6.86
C LEU A 11 -5.15 -14.30 -7.45
N GLU A 12 -5.67 -15.47 -7.07
CA GLU A 12 -7.01 -15.90 -7.49
C GLU A 12 -8.09 -14.97 -6.89
N ALA A 13 -7.98 -14.60 -5.62
CA ALA A 13 -8.88 -13.62 -5.01
C ALA A 13 -8.79 -12.24 -5.68
N CYS A 14 -7.58 -11.76 -6.03
CA CYS A 14 -7.42 -10.52 -6.80
C CYS A 14 -8.21 -10.56 -8.13
N ARG A 15 -8.36 -11.75 -8.74
CA ARG A 15 -9.11 -11.97 -9.99
C ARG A 15 -10.56 -12.35 -9.76
N ARG A 16 -11.04 -12.29 -8.53
CA ARG A 16 -12.39 -12.68 -8.11
C ARG A 16 -12.73 -14.13 -8.47
N ARG A 17 -11.75 -15.03 -8.34
CA ARG A 17 -11.92 -16.46 -8.50
C ARG A 17 -12.08 -17.15 -7.15
N PRO A 18 -12.78 -18.28 -7.09
CA PRO A 18 -12.92 -19.05 -5.86
C PRO A 18 -11.55 -19.48 -5.32
N THR A 19 -11.43 -19.51 -4.00
CA THR A 19 -10.27 -20.00 -3.25
C THR A 19 -10.71 -21.01 -2.21
N ASP A 20 -9.82 -21.92 -1.83
CA ASP A 20 -10.05 -22.93 -0.79
C ASP A 20 -10.38 -22.29 0.57
N VAL A 21 -9.58 -21.29 0.95
CA VAL A 21 -9.81 -20.42 2.10
C VAL A 21 -9.55 -18.96 1.68
N ARG A 22 -10.03 -18.00 2.47
CA ARG A 22 -9.72 -16.60 2.20
C ARG A 22 -8.25 -16.33 2.37
N PRO A 23 -7.60 -15.66 1.40
CA PRO A 23 -6.22 -15.23 1.56
C PRO A 23 -6.12 -14.15 2.61
N VAL A 24 -5.05 -14.18 3.38
CA VAL A 24 -4.74 -13.22 4.44
C VAL A 24 -3.31 -12.71 4.32
N TRP A 25 -3.16 -11.41 4.39
CA TRP A 25 -1.90 -10.72 4.62
C TRP A 25 -2.19 -9.40 5.34
N PHE A 26 -1.17 -8.73 5.87
CA PHE A 26 -1.40 -7.52 6.66
C PHE A 26 -0.52 -6.37 6.20
N MET A 27 -1.09 -5.20 6.05
CA MET A 27 -0.31 -3.97 5.91
C MET A 27 0.59 -3.78 7.14
N ARG A 28 1.87 -3.47 6.90
CA ARG A 28 2.92 -3.40 7.93
C ARG A 28 3.13 -4.73 8.68
N GLN A 29 2.89 -5.88 8.02
CA GLN A 29 3.19 -7.20 8.58
C GLN A 29 4.67 -7.36 8.95
N ALA A 30 5.59 -6.72 8.23
CA ALA A 30 6.95 -6.48 8.67
C ALA A 30 6.99 -5.15 9.44
N GLY A 31 7.14 -5.18 10.76
CA GLY A 31 7.00 -3.97 11.56
C GLY A 31 7.48 -4.08 13.00
N ARG A 32 7.37 -2.97 13.72
CA ARG A 32 7.91 -2.80 15.08
C ARG A 32 7.36 -3.76 16.13
N TYR A 33 6.23 -4.41 15.88
CA TYR A 33 5.68 -5.45 16.77
C TYR A 33 6.51 -6.74 16.74
N LEU A 34 7.26 -7.04 15.64
CA LEU A 34 8.16 -8.18 15.53
C LEU A 34 9.51 -7.90 16.21
N LYS A 35 9.96 -8.82 17.08
CA LYS A 35 11.27 -8.72 17.72
C LYS A 35 12.39 -8.72 16.68
N GLN A 36 12.34 -9.61 15.70
CA GLN A 36 13.34 -9.74 14.64
C GLN A 36 13.53 -8.44 13.86
N TYR A 37 12.43 -7.74 13.56
CA TYR A 37 12.49 -6.42 12.95
C TYR A 37 13.15 -5.39 13.87
N ARG A 38 12.79 -5.36 15.18
CA ARG A 38 13.40 -4.43 16.13
C ARG A 38 14.91 -4.63 16.27
N ASP A 39 15.39 -5.90 16.23
CA ASP A 39 16.81 -6.23 16.31
C ASP A 39 17.60 -5.64 15.11
N ILE A 40 17.01 -5.62 13.92
CA ILE A 40 17.59 -4.97 12.73
C ILE A 40 17.49 -3.44 12.87
N ARG A 41 16.35 -2.91 13.31
CA ARG A 41 16.14 -1.46 13.48
C ARG A 41 17.03 -0.83 14.55
N ALA A 42 17.46 -1.59 15.52
CA ALA A 42 18.42 -1.13 16.55
C ALA A 42 19.81 -0.81 15.96
N LYS A 43 20.15 -1.40 14.80
CA LYS A 43 21.47 -1.26 14.17
C LYS A 43 21.43 -0.38 12.91
N HIS A 44 20.28 -0.25 12.27
CA HIS A 44 20.14 0.41 10.98
C HIS A 44 18.98 1.42 10.96
N GLY A 45 19.18 2.55 10.31
CA GLY A 45 18.12 3.51 9.97
C GLY A 45 17.07 2.89 9.03
N ILE A 46 15.87 3.49 8.96
CA ILE A 46 14.84 2.97 8.06
C ILE A 46 15.27 3.07 6.59
N LEU A 47 15.88 4.19 6.19
CA LEU A 47 16.40 4.35 4.84
C LEU A 47 17.54 3.39 4.55
N ASP A 48 18.40 3.11 5.53
CA ASP A 48 19.50 2.15 5.36
C ASP A 48 18.95 0.75 5.08
N ILE A 49 17.89 0.33 5.80
CA ILE A 49 17.23 -0.95 5.56
C ILE A 49 16.60 -0.98 4.17
N CYS A 50 15.90 0.09 3.78
CA CYS A 50 15.25 0.15 2.47
C CYS A 50 16.26 0.12 1.30
N LYS A 51 17.45 0.75 1.48
CA LYS A 51 18.48 0.89 0.44
C LYS A 51 19.48 -0.27 0.39
N GLN A 52 19.43 -1.19 1.36
CA GLN A 52 20.24 -2.41 1.37
C GLN A 52 19.35 -3.61 1.03
N PRO A 53 19.47 -4.18 -0.19
CA PRO A 53 18.57 -5.23 -0.67
C PRO A 53 18.49 -6.44 0.28
N GLU A 54 19.61 -6.83 0.90
CA GLU A 54 19.70 -7.97 1.81
C GLU A 54 18.89 -7.72 3.09
N LEU A 55 18.95 -6.50 3.64
CA LEU A 55 18.20 -6.12 4.84
C LEU A 55 16.70 -6.01 4.52
N ALA A 56 16.35 -5.36 3.41
CA ALA A 56 14.96 -5.25 2.98
C ALA A 56 14.34 -6.63 2.71
N ALA A 57 15.08 -7.53 2.07
CA ALA A 57 14.66 -8.91 1.83
C ALA A 57 14.48 -9.68 3.15
N ALA A 58 15.46 -9.63 4.05
CA ALA A 58 15.38 -10.29 5.35
C ALA A 58 14.15 -9.84 6.14
N VAL A 59 13.88 -8.51 6.19
CA VAL A 59 12.71 -7.96 6.86
C VAL A 59 11.41 -8.39 6.19
N THR A 60 11.37 -8.45 4.86
CA THR A 60 10.20 -8.88 4.09
C THR A 60 9.81 -10.33 4.36
N LEU A 61 10.79 -11.22 4.56
CA LEU A 61 10.58 -12.65 4.77
C LEU A 61 10.06 -12.98 6.17
N GLN A 62 10.45 -12.21 7.19
CA GLN A 62 10.06 -12.45 8.59
C GLN A 62 8.57 -12.75 8.80
N PRO A 63 7.62 -11.93 8.32
CA PRO A 63 6.20 -12.20 8.53
C PRO A 63 5.69 -13.44 7.77
N VAL A 64 6.27 -13.79 6.64
CA VAL A 64 5.90 -15.02 5.91
C VAL A 64 6.25 -16.26 6.74
N GLU A 65 7.44 -16.26 7.35
CA GLU A 65 7.91 -17.38 8.18
C GLU A 65 7.18 -17.45 9.54
N ILE A 66 6.88 -16.28 10.13
CA ILE A 66 6.32 -16.19 11.49
C ILE A 66 4.81 -16.37 11.50
N LEU A 67 4.11 -15.82 10.51
CA LEU A 67 2.65 -15.70 10.49
C LEU A 67 1.96 -16.63 9.49
N ASP A 68 2.72 -17.22 8.57
CA ASP A 68 2.18 -18.06 7.49
C ASP A 68 1.12 -17.34 6.62
N VAL A 69 1.40 -16.10 6.23
CA VAL A 69 0.51 -15.26 5.40
C VAL A 69 0.55 -15.67 3.92
N ASP A 70 -0.48 -15.27 3.15
CA ASP A 70 -0.67 -15.67 1.75
C ASP A 70 -0.01 -14.72 0.73
N ALA A 71 0.65 -13.67 1.18
CA ALA A 71 1.45 -12.78 0.36
C ALA A 71 2.57 -12.10 1.17
N ALA A 72 3.72 -11.88 0.56
CA ALA A 72 4.77 -11.02 1.08
C ALA A 72 4.61 -9.63 0.48
N ILE A 73 4.72 -8.57 1.29
CA ILE A 73 4.86 -7.21 0.76
C ILE A 73 6.29 -6.74 0.96
N ILE A 74 6.91 -6.21 -0.09
CA ILE A 74 8.30 -5.74 -0.01
C ILE A 74 8.45 -4.69 1.10
N PHE A 75 9.51 -4.79 1.89
CA PHE A 75 9.85 -3.76 2.85
C PHE A 75 10.53 -2.59 2.14
N ALA A 76 9.85 -1.46 2.08
CA ALA A 76 10.30 -0.22 1.47
C ALA A 76 9.55 0.96 2.10
N ASP A 77 9.78 2.17 1.61
CA ASP A 77 9.02 3.36 2.01
C ASP A 77 8.37 4.04 0.81
N LEU A 78 7.19 4.64 1.01
CA LEU A 78 6.42 5.32 -0.03
C LEU A 78 7.18 6.49 -0.64
N LEU A 79 8.09 7.10 0.13
CA LEU A 79 8.80 8.33 -0.23
C LEU A 79 10.15 8.09 -0.90
N LEU A 80 10.61 6.84 -1.05
CA LEU A 80 11.88 6.58 -1.75
C LEU A 80 11.95 7.27 -3.13
N PRO A 81 10.87 7.33 -3.93
CA PRO A 81 10.90 7.99 -5.23
C PRO A 81 11.18 9.50 -5.20
N VAL A 82 10.98 10.17 -4.06
CA VAL A 82 11.20 11.63 -3.99
C VAL A 82 12.69 12.00 -3.98
N GLU A 83 13.58 11.08 -3.54
CA GLU A 83 15.02 11.34 -3.52
C GLU A 83 15.62 11.49 -4.94
N PRO A 84 15.41 10.56 -5.88
CA PRO A 84 15.86 10.74 -7.27
C PRO A 84 15.16 11.90 -7.98
N MET A 85 14.01 12.37 -7.48
CA MET A 85 13.38 13.61 -7.95
C MET A 85 14.13 14.88 -7.48
N GLY A 86 15.12 14.75 -6.58
CA GLY A 86 15.92 15.86 -6.08
C GLY A 86 15.51 16.38 -4.70
N LEU A 87 14.62 15.66 -3.99
CA LEU A 87 14.21 16.04 -2.65
C LEU A 87 15.06 15.40 -1.56
N LYS A 88 15.30 16.14 -0.47
CA LYS A 88 16.13 15.72 0.66
C LYS A 88 15.25 15.04 1.72
N LEU A 89 15.09 13.72 1.62
CA LEU A 89 14.32 12.92 2.55
C LEU A 89 15.15 12.52 3.78
N LYS A 90 14.57 12.70 4.96
CA LYS A 90 15.12 12.22 6.25
C LYS A 90 13.99 11.63 7.10
N PHE A 91 14.33 10.71 7.99
CA PHE A 91 13.43 10.21 9.02
C PHE A 91 13.90 10.70 10.38
N VAL A 92 13.08 11.51 11.03
CA VAL A 92 13.36 12.08 12.35
C VAL A 92 12.57 11.32 13.40
N SER A 93 13.24 10.94 14.49
CA SER A 93 12.59 10.22 15.59
C SER A 93 11.46 11.07 16.19
N GLY A 94 10.26 10.47 16.28
CA GLY A 94 9.06 11.16 16.79
C GLY A 94 8.29 11.98 15.75
N GLU A 95 8.93 12.44 14.68
CA GLU A 95 8.29 13.24 13.62
C GLU A 95 7.93 12.42 12.38
N GLY A 96 8.71 11.37 12.10
CA GLY A 96 8.57 10.57 10.88
C GLY A 96 9.37 11.14 9.71
N PRO A 97 8.86 11.01 8.46
CA PRO A 97 9.56 11.53 7.29
C PRO A 97 9.51 13.06 7.21
N VAL A 98 10.66 13.67 6.91
CA VAL A 98 10.84 15.12 6.72
C VAL A 98 11.54 15.37 5.39
N ILE A 99 11.00 16.28 4.59
CA ILE A 99 11.58 16.75 3.33
C ILE A 99 12.19 18.13 3.55
N GLY A 100 13.53 18.22 3.46
CA GLY A 100 14.27 19.43 3.80
C GLY A 100 14.15 20.58 2.80
N ASN A 101 13.73 20.29 1.56
CA ASN A 101 13.48 21.24 0.49
C ASN A 101 12.09 21.00 -0.14
N PRO A 102 11.01 21.32 0.58
CA PRO A 102 9.66 21.06 0.11
C PRO A 102 9.29 21.90 -1.11
N VAL A 103 8.42 21.35 -1.97
CA VAL A 103 7.98 21.95 -3.23
C VAL A 103 6.88 22.98 -2.97
N ARG A 104 7.10 24.25 -3.32
CA ARG A 104 6.13 25.33 -3.04
C ARG A 104 5.96 26.31 -4.17
N THR A 105 6.93 26.38 -5.06
CA THR A 105 6.94 27.37 -6.16
C THR A 105 6.99 26.66 -7.52
N SER A 106 6.88 27.45 -8.59
CA SER A 106 7.02 26.97 -9.97
C SER A 106 8.43 26.44 -10.21
N GLU A 107 9.42 27.15 -9.68
CA GLU A 107 10.84 26.82 -9.79
C GLU A 107 11.14 25.48 -9.07
N ASP A 108 10.54 25.24 -7.90
CA ASP A 108 10.69 23.97 -7.20
C ASP A 108 10.12 22.80 -8.03
N VAL A 109 8.94 22.98 -8.65
CA VAL A 109 8.36 21.96 -9.52
C VAL A 109 9.21 21.73 -10.76
N ASP A 110 9.75 22.78 -11.35
CA ASP A 110 10.60 22.68 -12.55
C ASP A 110 11.91 21.95 -12.26
N ALA A 111 12.47 22.15 -11.09
CA ALA A 111 13.69 21.50 -10.63
C ALA A 111 13.56 19.99 -10.36
N LEU A 112 12.31 19.46 -10.24
CA LEU A 112 12.11 18.02 -10.02
C LEU A 112 12.54 17.21 -11.24
N SER A 113 13.47 16.26 -11.03
CA SER A 113 13.87 15.26 -12.04
C SER A 113 12.80 14.16 -12.17
N ILE A 114 12.63 13.64 -13.40
CA ILE A 114 11.76 12.50 -13.71
C ILE A 114 12.53 11.32 -14.33
N SER A 115 13.85 11.44 -14.53
CA SER A 115 14.64 10.50 -15.32
C SER A 115 15.45 9.49 -14.51
N ASN A 116 15.52 9.61 -13.18
CA ASN A 116 16.47 8.85 -12.35
C ASN A 116 15.81 7.66 -11.62
N THR A 117 14.82 7.00 -12.24
CA THR A 117 14.15 5.82 -11.65
C THR A 117 15.11 4.64 -11.44
N ASP A 118 16.21 4.59 -12.18
CA ASP A 118 17.25 3.56 -12.02
C ASP A 118 17.94 3.64 -10.65
N ASP A 119 17.96 4.82 -10.03
CA ASP A 119 18.45 5.01 -8.65
C ASP A 119 17.63 4.24 -7.59
N LEU A 120 16.44 3.73 -7.96
CA LEU A 120 15.59 2.88 -7.12
C LEU A 120 15.82 1.39 -7.39
N GLY A 121 16.84 1.02 -8.16
CA GLY A 121 17.17 -0.37 -8.52
C GLY A 121 17.32 -1.31 -7.33
N TYR A 122 17.77 -0.79 -6.17
CA TYR A 122 17.91 -1.55 -4.93
C TYR A 122 16.59 -2.17 -4.44
N VAL A 123 15.43 -1.53 -4.71
CA VAL A 123 14.11 -2.12 -4.40
C VAL A 123 13.85 -3.34 -5.29
N GLY A 124 14.22 -3.25 -6.57
CA GLY A 124 14.15 -4.38 -7.49
C GLY A 124 15.07 -5.53 -7.07
N ASP A 125 16.28 -5.23 -6.60
CA ASP A 125 17.23 -6.22 -6.10
C ASP A 125 16.67 -6.94 -4.86
N ALA A 126 16.08 -6.21 -3.93
CA ALA A 126 15.42 -6.78 -2.77
C ALA A 126 14.25 -7.70 -3.17
N ILE A 127 13.42 -7.28 -4.14
CA ILE A 127 12.32 -8.11 -4.65
C ILE A 127 12.87 -9.41 -5.27
N ARG A 128 13.92 -9.35 -6.09
CA ARG A 128 14.53 -10.56 -6.68
C ARG A 128 15.03 -11.54 -5.61
N GLN A 129 15.66 -11.03 -4.54
CA GLN A 129 16.10 -11.85 -3.41
C GLN A 129 14.92 -12.53 -2.69
N VAL A 130 13.85 -11.75 -2.39
CA VAL A 130 12.63 -12.27 -1.76
C VAL A 130 11.97 -13.34 -2.62
N VAL A 131 11.81 -13.10 -3.92
CA VAL A 131 11.23 -14.06 -4.88
C VAL A 131 12.03 -15.34 -4.92
N GLY A 132 13.37 -15.25 -4.94
CA GLY A 132 14.26 -16.40 -4.89
C GLY A 132 14.12 -17.21 -3.60
N ALA A 133 14.10 -16.54 -2.45
CA ALA A 133 13.97 -17.17 -1.13
C ALA A 133 12.61 -17.84 -0.93
N LEU A 134 11.53 -17.21 -1.40
CA LEU A 134 10.18 -17.76 -1.29
C LEU A 134 9.94 -18.97 -2.20
N ALA A 135 10.73 -19.14 -3.27
CA ALA A 135 10.65 -20.28 -4.20
C ALA A 135 9.20 -20.60 -4.65
N GLY A 136 8.37 -19.57 -4.82
CA GLY A 136 6.99 -19.71 -5.26
C GLY A 136 5.96 -20.05 -4.16
N LYS A 137 6.33 -20.07 -2.88
CA LYS A 137 5.37 -20.34 -1.78
C LYS A 137 4.23 -19.33 -1.74
N VAL A 138 4.56 -18.03 -1.78
CA VAL A 138 3.61 -16.92 -1.81
C VAL A 138 4.08 -15.85 -2.78
N PRO A 139 3.15 -15.05 -3.38
CA PRO A 139 3.53 -13.94 -4.25
C PRO A 139 4.09 -12.76 -3.47
N VAL A 140 4.95 -11.98 -4.13
CA VAL A 140 5.44 -10.70 -3.63
C VAL A 140 4.54 -9.58 -4.13
N ILE A 141 4.08 -8.73 -3.23
CA ILE A 141 3.39 -7.48 -3.51
C ILE A 141 4.45 -6.37 -3.53
N GLY A 142 4.57 -5.67 -4.66
CA GLY A 142 5.23 -4.37 -4.72
C GLY A 142 4.26 -3.26 -4.34
N PHE A 143 4.74 -2.04 -4.12
CA PHE A 143 3.84 -0.93 -3.87
C PHE A 143 4.43 0.41 -4.29
N VAL A 144 3.54 1.38 -4.44
CA VAL A 144 3.85 2.79 -4.65
C VAL A 144 2.91 3.65 -3.82
N GLY A 145 3.34 4.84 -3.44
CA GLY A 145 2.42 5.84 -2.92
C GLY A 145 1.51 6.37 -4.03
N ALA A 146 0.28 6.75 -3.70
CA ALA A 146 -0.58 7.43 -4.66
C ALA A 146 -0.10 8.88 -4.91
N PRO A 147 -0.39 9.46 -6.08
CA PRO A 147 0.06 10.79 -6.45
C PRO A 147 -0.27 11.88 -5.43
N PHE A 148 -1.49 11.89 -4.88
CA PHE A 148 -1.90 12.87 -3.87
C PHE A 148 -1.11 12.72 -2.57
N THR A 149 -0.90 11.49 -2.12
CA THR A 149 -0.13 11.21 -0.90
C THR A 149 1.31 11.71 -1.05
N LEU A 150 1.98 11.43 -2.18
CA LEU A 150 3.32 11.95 -2.42
C LEU A 150 3.36 13.47 -2.56
N ALA A 151 2.46 14.05 -3.37
CA ALA A 151 2.35 15.50 -3.53
C ALA A 151 2.21 16.20 -2.17
N SER A 152 1.37 15.65 -1.29
CA SER A 152 1.17 16.19 0.05
C SER A 152 2.44 16.18 0.88
N TYR A 153 3.21 15.07 0.90
CA TYR A 153 4.52 15.04 1.58
C TYR A 153 5.49 16.04 0.98
N MET A 154 5.56 16.11 -0.35
CA MET A 154 6.47 17.00 -1.07
C MET A 154 6.18 18.47 -0.77
N ILE A 155 4.91 18.86 -0.67
CA ILE A 155 4.48 20.25 -0.44
C ILE A 155 4.54 20.61 1.04
N GLU A 156 3.98 19.77 1.93
CA GLU A 156 3.96 20.04 3.38
C GLU A 156 5.35 19.97 4.00
N GLY A 157 6.25 19.15 3.43
CA GLY A 157 7.58 18.89 3.93
C GLY A 157 7.65 17.78 4.98
N GLY A 158 6.51 17.12 5.26
CA GLY A 158 6.39 16.06 6.25
C GLY A 158 4.93 15.67 6.49
N ALA A 159 4.64 15.07 7.64
CA ALA A 159 3.28 14.74 8.04
C ALA A 159 2.45 16.02 8.27
N SER A 160 1.19 16.00 7.86
CA SER A 160 0.25 17.11 8.05
C SER A 160 -1.09 16.60 8.56
N LYS A 161 -1.75 17.39 9.40
CA LYS A 161 -3.13 17.12 9.86
C LYS A 161 -4.17 17.87 9.02
N THR A 162 -3.80 19.01 8.46
CA THR A 162 -4.71 19.92 7.77
C THR A 162 -4.50 19.97 6.26
N PHE A 163 -3.33 19.59 5.77
CA PHE A 163 -2.94 19.66 4.36
C PHE A 163 -3.14 21.05 3.75
N LEU A 164 -2.91 22.08 4.57
CA LEU A 164 -3.26 23.46 4.22
C LEU A 164 -2.52 23.95 2.97
N ARG A 165 -1.21 23.71 2.90
CA ARG A 165 -0.37 24.14 1.77
C ARG A 165 -0.69 23.36 0.51
N THR A 166 -0.95 22.07 0.64
CA THR A 166 -1.39 21.20 -0.45
C THR A 166 -2.70 21.71 -1.05
N LYS A 167 -3.71 21.94 -0.21
CA LYS A 167 -5.00 22.48 -0.66
C LYS A 167 -4.89 23.89 -1.22
N GLN A 168 -4.03 24.73 -0.63
CA GLN A 168 -3.78 26.06 -1.16
C GLN A 168 -3.23 25.98 -2.59
N MET A 169 -2.22 25.13 -2.86
CA MET A 169 -1.71 24.94 -4.22
C MET A 169 -2.78 24.43 -5.18
N MET A 170 -3.59 23.43 -4.76
CA MET A 170 -4.70 22.89 -5.56
C MET A 170 -5.69 23.99 -5.99
N TYR A 171 -6.08 24.85 -5.05
CA TYR A 171 -7.15 25.84 -5.28
C TYR A 171 -6.65 27.11 -5.96
N SER A 172 -5.43 27.56 -5.64
CA SER A 172 -4.93 28.85 -6.12
C SER A 172 -4.07 28.76 -7.39
N ASN A 173 -3.49 27.58 -7.70
CA ASN A 173 -2.63 27.39 -8.86
C ASN A 173 -2.78 26.00 -9.47
N GLU A 174 -3.92 25.76 -10.11
CA GLU A 174 -4.23 24.45 -10.73
C GLU A 174 -3.20 24.07 -11.81
N THR A 175 -2.63 25.03 -12.52
CA THR A 175 -1.60 24.75 -13.53
C THR A 175 -0.35 24.18 -12.88
N LEU A 176 0.12 24.75 -11.78
CA LEU A 176 1.25 24.25 -11.02
C LEU A 176 0.96 22.87 -10.42
N TRP A 177 -0.24 22.69 -9.86
CA TRP A 177 -0.70 21.43 -9.34
C TRP A 177 -0.66 20.32 -10.40
N ARG A 178 -1.20 20.59 -11.59
CA ARG A 178 -1.20 19.64 -12.71
C ARG A 178 0.22 19.24 -13.13
N ARG A 179 1.14 20.19 -13.18
CA ARG A 179 2.55 19.91 -13.53
C ARG A 179 3.21 19.02 -12.48
N LEU A 180 3.03 19.33 -11.19
CA LEU A 180 3.56 18.51 -10.09
C LEU A 180 3.01 17.09 -10.15
N MET A 181 1.69 16.95 -10.23
CA MET A 181 1.03 15.64 -10.27
C MET A 181 1.43 14.81 -11.50
N GLY A 182 1.61 15.45 -12.65
CA GLY A 182 2.12 14.80 -13.86
C GLY A 182 3.52 14.22 -13.65
N LYS A 183 4.45 15.03 -13.13
CA LYS A 183 5.83 14.57 -12.81
C LYS A 183 5.85 13.41 -11.82
N ILE A 184 4.98 13.44 -10.80
CA ILE A 184 4.86 12.35 -9.83
C ILE A 184 4.42 11.06 -10.53
N VAL A 185 3.41 11.10 -11.38
CA VAL A 185 2.95 9.94 -12.16
C VAL A 185 4.06 9.40 -13.08
N ASP A 186 4.84 10.30 -13.69
CA ASP A 186 5.93 9.92 -14.58
C ASP A 186 7.11 9.22 -13.86
N VAL A 187 7.25 9.42 -12.56
CA VAL A 187 8.22 8.68 -11.71
C VAL A 187 7.62 7.41 -11.13
N LEU A 188 6.38 7.47 -10.62
CA LEU A 188 5.75 6.34 -9.95
C LEU A 188 5.40 5.19 -10.90
N GLY A 189 5.00 5.49 -12.14
CA GLY A 189 4.71 4.48 -13.14
C GLY A 189 5.92 3.58 -13.42
N PRO A 190 7.05 4.12 -13.90
CA PRO A 190 8.29 3.37 -14.08
C PRO A 190 8.77 2.65 -12.81
N PHE A 191 8.68 3.28 -11.63
CA PHE A 191 9.05 2.64 -10.37
C PHE A 191 8.20 1.41 -10.04
N GLY A 192 6.88 1.46 -10.27
CA GLY A 192 6.03 0.29 -10.11
C GLY A 192 6.33 -0.79 -11.14
N MET A 193 6.60 -0.42 -12.40
CA MET A 193 6.98 -1.35 -13.46
C MET A 193 8.33 -2.05 -13.17
N LEU A 194 9.31 -1.33 -12.60
CA LEU A 194 10.58 -1.89 -12.13
C LEU A 194 10.34 -3.00 -11.09
N GLN A 195 9.43 -2.78 -10.14
CA GLN A 195 9.08 -3.78 -9.13
C GLN A 195 8.45 -5.04 -9.75
N VAL A 196 7.57 -4.88 -10.75
CA VAL A 196 6.99 -6.01 -11.49
C VAL A 196 8.05 -6.75 -12.29
N ALA A 197 8.94 -6.04 -12.98
CA ALA A 197 10.04 -6.64 -13.72
C ALA A 197 11.00 -7.41 -12.81
N ALA A 198 11.15 -7.00 -11.54
CA ALA A 198 11.92 -7.69 -10.51
C ALA A 198 11.20 -8.93 -9.94
N GLY A 199 9.90 -9.13 -10.23
CA GLY A 199 9.17 -10.33 -9.86
C GLY A 199 7.98 -10.11 -8.92
N ALA A 200 7.60 -8.86 -8.62
CA ALA A 200 6.34 -8.57 -7.93
C ALA A 200 5.14 -9.07 -8.77
N ARG A 201 4.16 -9.67 -8.11
CA ARG A 201 2.98 -10.29 -8.74
C ARG A 201 1.69 -9.52 -8.52
N ALA A 202 1.73 -8.48 -7.71
CA ALA A 202 0.69 -7.47 -7.54
C ALA A 202 1.37 -6.16 -7.15
N ILE A 203 0.71 -5.03 -7.40
CA ILE A 203 1.17 -3.71 -6.93
C ILE A 203 0.05 -3.08 -6.12
N GLN A 204 0.38 -2.59 -4.92
CA GLN A 204 -0.54 -1.79 -4.13
C GLN A 204 -0.21 -0.30 -4.25
N VAL A 205 -1.23 0.50 -4.60
CA VAL A 205 -1.19 1.97 -4.61
C VAL A 205 -1.76 2.44 -3.28
N PHE A 206 -0.93 3.08 -2.46
CA PHE A 206 -1.31 3.57 -1.14
C PHE A 206 -1.70 5.04 -1.19
N ASP A 207 -3.00 5.35 -1.11
CA ASP A 207 -3.50 6.72 -0.96
C ASP A 207 -3.86 7.01 0.51
N SER A 208 -2.82 7.06 1.33
CA SER A 208 -2.95 7.13 2.79
C SER A 208 -3.56 8.44 3.28
N TRP A 209 -3.54 9.50 2.49
CA TRP A 209 -3.98 10.83 2.90
C TRP A 209 -5.19 11.36 2.13
N VAL A 210 -5.74 10.58 1.20
CA VAL A 210 -6.84 10.99 0.33
C VAL A 210 -8.10 11.41 1.10
N GLY A 211 -8.33 10.85 2.28
CA GLY A 211 -9.45 11.20 3.15
C GLY A 211 -9.41 12.65 3.70
N ALA A 212 -8.33 13.41 3.43
CA ALA A 212 -8.30 14.84 3.67
C ALA A 212 -9.17 15.65 2.69
N LEU A 213 -9.65 15.00 1.61
CA LEU A 213 -10.41 15.65 0.53
C LEU A 213 -11.91 15.33 0.62
N GLY A 214 -12.70 16.25 0.07
CA GLY A 214 -14.09 15.97 -0.29
C GLY A 214 -14.20 15.29 -1.67
N PRO A 215 -15.39 14.74 -2.01
CA PRO A 215 -15.62 14.05 -3.29
C PRO A 215 -15.24 14.88 -4.52
N ASP A 216 -15.70 16.12 -4.59
CA ASP A 216 -15.47 17.01 -5.73
C ASP A 216 -13.98 17.34 -5.93
N ASP A 217 -13.27 17.59 -4.81
CA ASP A 217 -11.82 17.83 -4.85
C ASP A 217 -11.06 16.60 -5.32
N TYR A 218 -11.44 15.41 -4.85
CA TYR A 218 -10.87 14.18 -5.31
C TYR A 218 -11.05 13.99 -6.82
N VAL A 219 -12.28 14.13 -7.30
CA VAL A 219 -12.63 13.96 -8.72
C VAL A 219 -11.87 14.96 -9.60
N ARG A 220 -11.80 16.23 -9.19
CA ARG A 220 -11.18 17.29 -9.99
C ARG A 220 -9.66 17.22 -9.96
N PHE A 221 -9.06 17.09 -8.79
CA PHE A 221 -7.64 17.35 -8.59
C PHE A 221 -6.78 16.09 -8.44
N VAL A 222 -7.38 14.90 -8.18
CA VAL A 222 -6.63 13.70 -7.84
C VAL A 222 -6.97 12.52 -8.76
N ALA A 223 -8.23 12.22 -8.98
CA ALA A 223 -8.67 11.04 -9.73
C ALA A 223 -8.02 10.90 -11.14
N PRO A 224 -7.79 11.97 -11.92
CA PRO A 224 -7.13 11.85 -13.22
C PRO A 224 -5.72 11.25 -13.12
N TYR A 225 -4.97 11.60 -12.09
CA TYR A 225 -3.58 11.18 -11.87
C TYR A 225 -3.50 9.78 -11.25
N SER A 226 -4.40 9.47 -10.31
CA SER A 226 -4.53 8.11 -9.78
C SER A 226 -4.91 7.14 -10.90
N ARG A 227 -5.83 7.52 -11.78
CA ARG A 227 -6.19 6.73 -12.98
C ARG A 227 -5.00 6.51 -13.90
N ALA A 228 -4.29 7.57 -14.26
CA ALA A 228 -3.13 7.47 -15.15
C ALA A 228 -2.05 6.56 -14.58
N LEU A 229 -1.77 6.63 -13.28
CA LEU A 229 -0.84 5.73 -12.60
C LEU A 229 -1.33 4.29 -12.64
N ILE A 230 -2.59 4.04 -12.25
CA ILE A 230 -3.17 2.69 -12.19
C ILE A 230 -3.20 2.05 -13.58
N GLU A 231 -3.56 2.78 -14.63
CA GLU A 231 -3.55 2.30 -16.00
C GLU A 231 -2.14 1.88 -16.45
N ARG A 232 -1.11 2.68 -16.14
CA ARG A 232 0.30 2.31 -16.39
C ARG A 232 0.69 1.02 -15.65
N LEU A 233 0.32 0.89 -14.39
CA LEU A 233 0.63 -0.31 -13.61
C LEU A 233 -0.11 -1.54 -14.14
N ARG A 234 -1.40 -1.41 -14.51
CA ARG A 234 -2.19 -2.50 -15.09
C ARG A 234 -1.65 -3.00 -16.43
N SER A 235 -0.97 -2.15 -17.20
CA SER A 235 -0.34 -2.57 -18.46
C SER A 235 0.73 -3.65 -18.27
N THR A 236 1.25 -3.83 -17.06
CA THR A 236 2.18 -4.92 -16.71
C THR A 236 1.52 -6.29 -16.61
N GLY A 237 0.18 -6.36 -16.55
CA GLY A 237 -0.59 -7.60 -16.44
C GLY A 237 -0.71 -8.17 -15.02
N VAL A 238 -0.15 -7.51 -13.99
CA VAL A 238 -0.37 -7.88 -12.59
C VAL A 238 -1.58 -7.15 -11.99
N PRO A 239 -2.29 -7.72 -11.00
CA PRO A 239 -3.34 -7.02 -10.28
C PRO A 239 -2.84 -5.76 -9.60
N VAL A 240 -3.63 -4.68 -9.68
CA VAL A 240 -3.39 -3.43 -8.96
C VAL A 240 -4.40 -3.28 -7.84
N ILE A 241 -3.91 -3.11 -6.62
CA ILE A 241 -4.71 -2.86 -5.41
C ILE A 241 -4.70 -1.35 -5.16
N HIS A 242 -5.88 -0.73 -5.13
CA HIS A 242 -6.02 0.69 -4.82
C HIS A 242 -6.57 0.84 -3.40
N PHE A 243 -5.77 1.36 -2.48
CA PHE A 243 -6.14 1.55 -1.08
C PHE A 243 -6.18 3.03 -0.72
N GLY A 244 -7.34 3.48 -0.24
CA GLY A 244 -7.52 4.85 0.25
C GLY A 244 -7.98 4.88 1.71
N THR A 245 -7.33 5.70 2.54
CA THR A 245 -7.70 5.90 3.94
C THR A 245 -8.68 7.06 4.07
N GLY A 246 -9.79 6.87 4.80
CA GLY A 246 -10.80 7.91 5.03
C GLY A 246 -11.65 8.24 3.81
N ALA A 247 -11.69 7.35 2.81
CA ALA A 247 -12.37 7.57 1.53
C ALA A 247 -13.83 7.08 1.50
N ALA A 248 -14.42 6.72 2.65
CA ALA A 248 -15.79 6.18 2.70
C ALA A 248 -16.83 7.10 2.04
N GLY A 249 -16.67 8.42 2.13
CA GLY A 249 -17.58 9.40 1.54
C GLY A 249 -17.52 9.54 0.02
N PHE A 250 -16.50 8.96 -0.63
CA PHE A 250 -16.30 9.00 -2.09
C PHE A 250 -15.65 7.71 -2.63
N PHE A 251 -16.00 6.58 -2.03
CA PHE A 251 -15.42 5.28 -2.40
C PHE A 251 -15.76 4.87 -3.84
N ARG A 252 -16.92 5.31 -4.37
CA ARG A 252 -17.29 5.10 -5.79
C ARG A 252 -16.37 5.86 -6.73
N GLU A 253 -16.04 7.08 -6.40
CA GLU A 253 -15.11 7.95 -7.15
C GLU A 253 -13.68 7.40 -7.09
N LEU A 254 -13.26 6.91 -5.91
CA LEU A 254 -11.99 6.21 -5.75
C LEU A 254 -11.92 4.98 -6.64
N HIS A 255 -12.97 4.15 -6.64
CA HIS A 255 -13.07 2.98 -7.52
C HIS A 255 -13.07 3.36 -9.01
N ALA A 256 -13.73 4.46 -9.39
CA ALA A 256 -13.76 4.94 -10.76
C ALA A 256 -12.37 5.38 -11.26
N ALA A 257 -11.44 5.74 -10.38
CA ALA A 257 -10.05 5.98 -10.74
C ALA A 257 -9.29 4.68 -11.10
N GLY A 258 -9.80 3.51 -10.70
CA GLY A 258 -9.27 2.20 -11.09
C GLY A 258 -8.81 1.34 -9.92
N GLY A 259 -8.44 0.10 -10.26
CA GLY A 259 -8.00 -0.93 -9.33
C GLY A 259 -8.71 -2.26 -9.61
N ASP A 260 -7.95 -3.35 -9.62
CA ASP A 260 -8.51 -4.70 -9.72
C ASP A 260 -9.02 -5.18 -8.35
N VAL A 261 -8.41 -4.64 -7.29
CA VAL A 261 -8.78 -4.83 -5.89
C VAL A 261 -8.93 -3.46 -5.23
N MET A 262 -10.02 -3.25 -4.52
CA MET A 262 -10.23 -2.05 -3.72
C MET A 262 -9.92 -2.32 -2.25
N GLY A 263 -8.90 -1.64 -1.72
CA GLY A 263 -8.58 -1.68 -0.30
C GLY A 263 -9.46 -0.72 0.48
N VAL A 264 -10.01 -1.19 1.60
CA VAL A 264 -10.97 -0.46 2.43
C VAL A 264 -10.39 -0.25 3.82
N ASP A 265 -10.52 0.95 4.37
CA ASP A 265 -10.16 1.19 5.77
C ASP A 265 -11.28 0.74 6.73
N TRP A 266 -11.01 0.74 8.04
CA TRP A 266 -11.94 0.20 9.05
C TRP A 266 -13.15 1.08 9.35
N ARG A 267 -13.25 2.30 8.76
CA ARG A 267 -14.31 3.27 9.06
C ARG A 267 -15.61 3.03 8.30
N VAL A 268 -15.66 2.03 7.46
CA VAL A 268 -16.84 1.65 6.67
C VAL A 268 -17.09 0.16 6.76
N ASN A 269 -18.35 -0.25 6.68
CA ASN A 269 -18.68 -1.66 6.56
C ASN A 269 -18.23 -2.19 5.18
N ILE A 270 -17.47 -3.27 5.18
CA ILE A 270 -16.86 -3.81 3.95
C ILE A 270 -17.91 -4.30 2.95
N ASP A 271 -19.02 -4.85 3.41
CA ASP A 271 -20.15 -5.27 2.58
C ASP A 271 -20.80 -4.07 1.88
N GLN A 272 -21.00 -2.96 2.61
CA GLN A 272 -21.53 -1.72 2.04
C GLN A 272 -20.57 -1.17 0.97
N ALA A 273 -19.29 -1.06 1.30
CA ALA A 273 -18.28 -0.59 0.35
C ALA A 273 -18.24 -1.46 -0.93
N TRP A 274 -18.34 -2.79 -0.76
CA TRP A 274 -18.33 -3.70 -1.90
C TRP A 274 -19.59 -3.60 -2.75
N MET A 275 -20.74 -3.41 -2.11
CA MET A 275 -22.02 -3.17 -2.78
C MET A 275 -22.01 -1.84 -3.55
N ASP A 276 -21.43 -0.78 -2.98
CA ASP A 276 -21.36 0.55 -3.60
C ASP A 276 -20.61 0.53 -4.93
N ILE A 277 -19.66 -0.34 -5.10
CA ILE A 277 -18.95 -0.57 -6.36
C ILE A 277 -19.58 -1.70 -7.21
N SER A 278 -20.77 -2.17 -6.83
CA SER A 278 -21.50 -3.24 -7.54
C SER A 278 -20.66 -4.52 -7.72
N TYR A 279 -19.76 -4.81 -6.77
CA TYR A 279 -18.86 -5.97 -6.79
C TYR A 279 -17.98 -6.07 -8.05
N ARG A 280 -17.68 -4.94 -8.73
CA ARG A 280 -16.94 -4.96 -10.00
C ARG A 280 -15.45 -5.21 -9.83
N SER A 281 -14.90 -4.94 -8.65
CA SER A 281 -13.52 -5.28 -8.27
C SER A 281 -13.51 -6.23 -7.09
N ALA A 282 -12.40 -6.93 -6.85
CA ALA A 282 -12.14 -7.60 -5.60
C ALA A 282 -12.07 -6.58 -4.46
N ILE A 283 -12.22 -7.03 -3.21
CA ILE A 283 -12.14 -6.16 -2.04
C ILE A 283 -11.12 -6.67 -1.03
N GLN A 284 -10.38 -5.76 -0.41
CA GLN A 284 -9.37 -6.05 0.59
C GLN A 284 -9.63 -5.28 1.87
N GLY A 285 -9.56 -5.94 3.00
CA GLY A 285 -9.68 -5.31 4.31
C GLY A 285 -10.58 -6.10 5.24
N ASN A 286 -11.13 -5.49 6.25
CA ASN A 286 -10.87 -4.12 6.75
C ASN A 286 -10.98 -4.10 8.28
N LEU A 287 -10.42 -5.15 8.92
CA LEU A 287 -10.42 -5.19 10.39
C LEU A 287 -9.70 -3.96 10.96
N ASP A 288 -10.30 -3.33 11.98
CA ASP A 288 -9.63 -2.29 12.74
C ASP A 288 -8.31 -2.83 13.32
N PRO A 289 -7.15 -2.20 13.04
CA PRO A 289 -5.88 -2.65 13.62
C PRO A 289 -5.90 -2.75 15.16
N ALA A 290 -6.68 -1.90 15.83
CA ALA A 290 -6.82 -1.94 17.28
C ALA A 290 -7.53 -3.21 17.77
N ALA A 291 -8.31 -3.89 16.94
CA ALA A 291 -8.93 -5.15 17.29
C ALA A 291 -7.92 -6.26 17.62
N LEU A 292 -6.71 -6.18 17.06
CA LEU A 292 -5.62 -7.10 17.40
C LEU A 292 -5.10 -6.93 18.84
N LEU A 293 -5.47 -5.85 19.53
CA LEU A 293 -5.15 -5.64 20.93
C LEU A 293 -6.23 -6.20 21.89
N ALA A 294 -7.39 -6.57 21.35
CA ALA A 294 -8.50 -7.11 22.14
C ALA A 294 -8.21 -8.54 22.62
N PRO A 295 -8.88 -9.01 23.69
CA PRO A 295 -8.85 -10.42 24.06
C PRO A 295 -9.25 -11.35 22.90
N LEU A 296 -8.65 -12.54 22.81
CA LEU A 296 -8.86 -13.47 21.69
C LEU A 296 -10.34 -13.78 21.39
N PRO A 297 -11.25 -13.95 22.36
CA PRO A 297 -12.68 -14.16 22.07
C PRO A 297 -13.31 -12.98 21.32
N GLU A 298 -13.00 -11.74 21.73
CA GLU A 298 -13.48 -10.52 21.07
C GLU A 298 -12.88 -10.38 19.67
N LEU A 299 -11.58 -10.64 19.51
CA LEU A 299 -10.91 -10.65 18.21
C LEU A 299 -11.58 -11.66 17.26
N LYS A 300 -11.87 -12.88 17.75
CA LYS A 300 -12.55 -13.93 16.98
C LYS A 300 -13.92 -13.48 16.53
N MET A 301 -14.70 -12.89 17.43
CA MET A 301 -16.04 -12.38 17.12
C MET A 301 -15.97 -11.36 15.99
N ARG A 302 -15.08 -10.35 16.07
CA ARG A 302 -14.91 -9.30 15.05
C ARG A 302 -14.47 -9.84 13.70
N ILE A 303 -13.53 -10.77 13.70
CA ILE A 303 -13.09 -11.44 12.47
C ILE A 303 -14.24 -12.20 11.83
N HIS A 304 -14.97 -12.98 12.60
CA HIS A 304 -16.10 -13.77 12.10
C HIS A 304 -17.24 -12.87 11.58
N GLU A 305 -17.55 -11.76 12.24
CA GLU A 305 -18.53 -10.79 11.76
C GLU A 305 -18.12 -10.19 10.41
N LEU A 306 -16.85 -9.77 10.27
CA LEU A 306 -16.32 -9.25 9.02
C LEU A 306 -16.42 -10.30 7.90
N LEU A 307 -16.04 -11.55 8.18
CA LEU A 307 -16.10 -12.65 7.23
C LEU A 307 -17.53 -13.01 6.83
N LYS A 308 -18.49 -12.96 7.78
CA LYS A 308 -19.92 -13.11 7.49
C LYS A 308 -20.46 -12.03 6.57
N ARG A 309 -20.05 -10.76 6.75
CA ARG A 309 -20.44 -9.63 5.89
C ARG A 309 -20.01 -9.84 4.44
N THR A 310 -18.81 -10.37 4.21
CA THR A 310 -18.34 -10.64 2.85
C THR A 310 -18.98 -11.89 2.23
N GLY A 311 -19.61 -12.75 3.04
CA GLY A 311 -20.31 -13.96 2.61
C GLY A 311 -19.39 -14.94 1.85
N ALA A 312 -19.96 -15.81 1.06
CA ALA A 312 -19.23 -16.77 0.22
C ALA A 312 -18.72 -16.17 -1.11
N ARG A 313 -18.88 -14.86 -1.31
CA ARG A 313 -18.50 -14.21 -2.57
C ARG A 313 -16.99 -14.28 -2.81
N PRO A 314 -16.53 -14.74 -3.99
CA PRO A 314 -15.10 -14.76 -4.32
C PRO A 314 -14.55 -13.34 -4.52
N GLY A 315 -13.27 -13.14 -4.17
CA GLY A 315 -12.59 -11.85 -4.34
C GLY A 315 -12.44 -11.03 -3.03
N HIS A 316 -12.72 -11.60 -1.85
CA HIS A 316 -12.34 -10.99 -0.60
C HIS A 316 -10.93 -11.42 -0.18
N ILE A 317 -10.08 -10.44 0.12
CA ILE A 317 -8.74 -10.61 0.71
C ILE A 317 -8.79 -10.05 2.13
N PHE A 318 -8.58 -10.90 3.12
CA PHE A 318 -8.57 -10.44 4.50
C PHE A 318 -7.31 -9.62 4.79
N ASN A 319 -7.50 -8.45 5.33
CA ASN A 319 -6.46 -7.54 5.80
C ASN A 319 -7.01 -6.64 6.91
N LEU A 320 -6.15 -5.84 7.51
CA LEU A 320 -6.57 -4.74 8.36
C LEU A 320 -7.00 -3.54 7.50
N GLY A 321 -7.76 -2.64 8.10
CA GLY A 321 -8.08 -1.33 7.49
C GLY A 321 -6.92 -0.33 7.51
N HIS A 322 -5.78 -0.67 8.11
CA HIS A 322 -4.52 0.06 8.11
C HIS A 322 -3.37 -0.88 8.53
N GLY A 323 -2.17 -0.37 8.76
CA GLY A 323 -1.03 -1.18 9.20
C GLY A 323 -1.14 -1.69 10.64
N ILE A 324 -0.51 -2.83 10.92
CA ILE A 324 -0.36 -3.38 12.28
C ILE A 324 0.28 -2.31 13.20
N LEU A 325 -0.26 -2.19 14.41
CA LEU A 325 0.24 -1.28 15.44
C LEU A 325 1.51 -1.84 16.11
N PRO A 326 2.44 -1.00 16.54
CA PRO A 326 3.69 -1.44 17.18
C PRO A 326 3.49 -2.25 18.47
N GLU A 327 2.38 -2.03 19.15
CA GLU A 327 2.02 -2.65 20.44
C GLU A 327 1.31 -3.99 20.27
N THR A 328 1.02 -4.41 19.02
CA THR A 328 0.25 -5.63 18.75
C THR A 328 1.02 -6.89 19.18
N PRO A 329 0.41 -7.78 19.97
CA PRO A 329 1.01 -9.07 20.30
C PRO A 329 1.13 -9.96 19.04
N VAL A 330 2.32 -10.54 18.83
CA VAL A 330 2.56 -11.43 17.66
C VAL A 330 1.58 -12.61 17.64
N ASP A 331 1.29 -13.18 18.81
CA ASP A 331 0.39 -14.32 18.92
C ASP A 331 -1.05 -13.98 18.56
N HIS A 332 -1.49 -12.73 18.74
CA HIS A 332 -2.80 -12.27 18.28
C HIS A 332 -2.86 -12.17 16.75
N VAL A 333 -1.75 -11.79 16.10
CA VAL A 333 -1.68 -11.76 14.63
C VAL A 333 -1.71 -13.18 14.07
N LYS A 334 -0.98 -14.14 14.68
CA LYS A 334 -1.05 -15.56 14.32
C LYS A 334 -2.47 -16.12 14.50
N ALA A 335 -3.07 -15.88 15.65
CA ALA A 335 -4.44 -16.31 15.93
C ALA A 335 -5.43 -15.72 14.91
N ALA A 336 -5.25 -14.46 14.47
CA ALA A 336 -6.08 -13.88 13.42
C ALA A 336 -5.96 -14.62 12.08
N VAL A 337 -4.74 -15.04 11.68
CA VAL A 337 -4.55 -15.86 10.47
C VAL A 337 -5.29 -17.20 10.59
N GLU A 338 -5.15 -17.88 11.73
CA GLU A 338 -5.83 -19.15 12.00
C GLU A 338 -7.35 -18.99 11.98
N MET A 339 -7.91 -17.98 12.68
CA MET A 339 -9.34 -17.69 12.70
C MET A 339 -9.93 -17.43 11.30
N VAL A 340 -9.16 -16.75 10.42
CA VAL A 340 -9.59 -16.54 9.03
C VAL A 340 -9.60 -17.85 8.24
N ARG A 341 -8.61 -18.69 8.43
CA ARG A 341 -8.50 -20.00 7.74
C ARG A 341 -9.51 -21.03 8.20
N GLU A 342 -9.85 -21.01 9.48
CA GLU A 342 -10.84 -21.92 10.08
C GLU A 342 -12.29 -21.52 9.76
N PHE A 343 -12.52 -20.25 9.41
CA PHE A 343 -13.88 -19.77 9.18
C PHE A 343 -14.54 -20.52 8.00
N ARG A 344 -15.73 -21.06 8.26
CA ARG A 344 -16.62 -21.63 7.25
C ARG A 344 -17.89 -20.80 7.24
N PRO A 345 -18.34 -20.30 6.06
CA PRO A 345 -19.56 -19.46 5.93
C PRO A 345 -20.83 -20.25 6.20
#